data_66f758e0128f50cb3941079ae1502ce2
#
_entry.id   66f758e0128f50cb3941079ae1502ce2
#
_cell.length_a   1.000
_cell.length_b   1.000
_cell.length_c   1.000
_cell.angle_alpha   90.00
_cell.angle_beta   90.00
_cell.angle_gamma   90.00
#
_symmetry.space_group_name_H-M   'P 1'
#
loop_
_entity.id
_entity.type
_entity.pdbx_description
1 polymer ?
#
loop_
_entity_poly.entity_id
_entity_poly.type
_entity_poly.pdbx_seq_one_letter_code
_entity_poly.pdbx_strand_id
1 'polypeptide(L)'
;MSTRRISTVCHVGNTAIGGTNPIRIQSMATTDTNDTEASVAQAKRIIDAGGELVRFTTQGTREAENMRNISARLKEDGYTQPLVADVHFTAHTADVAAQYCEKVRINPGNYVDPGRTFKHLEYTDEEYAAELGKIEKKLIPFINICKEHHTAVRIGVNHGSLSDRIMSRYGDTPEGIVESCIEFLRIFRREQFDDVVISIKA
;
A
#
# COMPACT_ATOMS: atom_id res chain seq x y z
N MET A 1 -22.40 -16.69 -19.38
CA MET A 1 -21.81 -16.31 -18.08
C MET A 1 -20.36 -15.97 -18.30
N SER A 2 -19.93 -14.77 -17.95
CA SER A 2 -18.50 -14.39 -18.05
C SER A 2 -17.72 -15.20 -17.01
N THR A 3 -16.81 -16.05 -17.45
CA THR A 3 -15.87 -16.76 -16.57
C THR A 3 -14.86 -15.74 -16.06
N ARG A 4 -14.96 -15.35 -14.79
CA ARG A 4 -13.96 -14.47 -14.16
C ARG A 4 -12.62 -15.21 -14.07
N ARG A 5 -11.55 -14.51 -14.40
CA ARG A 5 -10.19 -14.99 -14.17
C ARG A 5 -9.99 -15.22 -12.67
N ILE A 6 -9.45 -16.37 -12.30
CA ILE A 6 -9.01 -16.63 -10.93
C ILE A 6 -7.73 -15.82 -10.70
N SER A 7 -7.74 -14.93 -9.72
CA SER A 7 -6.56 -14.16 -9.31
C SER A 7 -5.66 -14.99 -8.40
N THR A 8 -4.40 -14.58 -8.25
CA THR A 8 -3.52 -15.07 -7.17
C THR A 8 -4.14 -14.78 -5.81
N VAL A 9 -3.83 -15.62 -4.83
CA VAL A 9 -4.20 -15.38 -3.43
C VAL A 9 -3.14 -14.50 -2.80
N CYS A 10 -3.56 -13.46 -2.10
CA CYS A 10 -2.72 -12.59 -1.28
C CYS A 10 -3.07 -12.83 0.19
N HIS A 11 -2.08 -13.15 1.01
CA HIS A 11 -2.25 -13.36 2.44
C HIS A 11 -2.03 -12.05 3.21
N VAL A 12 -2.98 -11.71 4.07
CA VAL A 12 -2.94 -10.52 4.92
C VAL A 12 -3.19 -10.98 6.36
N GLY A 13 -2.14 -11.28 7.09
CA GLY A 13 -2.25 -11.91 8.39
C GLY A 13 -3.05 -13.22 8.31
N ASN A 14 -4.12 -13.31 9.08
CA ASN A 14 -5.04 -14.46 9.10
C ASN A 14 -6.12 -14.43 8.01
N THR A 15 -6.08 -13.46 7.10
CA THR A 15 -7.09 -13.24 6.07
C THR A 15 -6.50 -13.43 4.68
N ALA A 16 -7.21 -14.09 3.76
CA ALA A 16 -6.81 -14.28 2.38
C ALA A 16 -7.70 -13.49 1.42
N ILE A 17 -7.09 -12.81 0.44
CA ILE A 17 -7.76 -12.00 -0.59
C ILE A 17 -7.47 -12.62 -1.96
N GLY A 18 -8.45 -12.71 -2.83
CA GLY A 18 -8.28 -13.27 -4.18
C GLY A 18 -8.51 -14.78 -4.26
N GLY A 19 -8.18 -15.38 -5.40
CA GLY A 19 -8.50 -16.78 -5.68
C GLY A 19 -10.01 -17.05 -5.63
N THR A 20 -10.39 -18.07 -4.90
CA THR A 20 -11.79 -18.44 -4.61
C THR A 20 -12.27 -17.93 -3.25
N ASN A 21 -11.46 -17.13 -2.54
CA ASN A 21 -11.81 -16.57 -1.25
C ASN A 21 -12.98 -15.58 -1.39
N PRO A 22 -13.82 -15.43 -0.35
CA PRO A 22 -14.89 -14.44 -0.35
C PRO A 22 -14.34 -13.01 -0.42
N ILE A 23 -15.19 -12.09 -0.87
CA ILE A 23 -14.88 -10.65 -0.82
C ILE A 23 -14.75 -10.23 0.64
N ARG A 24 -13.64 -9.53 0.95
CA ARG A 24 -13.34 -9.09 2.31
C ARG A 24 -13.89 -7.70 2.59
N ILE A 25 -14.42 -7.52 3.80
CA ILE A 25 -14.97 -6.25 4.27
C ILE A 25 -13.84 -5.46 4.94
N GLN A 26 -13.48 -4.32 4.34
CA GLN A 26 -12.50 -3.40 4.91
C GLN A 26 -13.12 -2.03 5.12
N SER A 27 -12.91 -1.45 6.30
CA SER A 27 -13.27 -0.06 6.58
C SER A 27 -12.04 0.76 6.98
N MET A 28 -12.15 2.08 6.86
CA MET A 28 -11.09 3.02 7.18
C MET A 28 -11.44 3.77 8.46
N ALA A 29 -10.51 3.81 9.41
CA ALA A 29 -10.61 4.65 10.58
C ALA A 29 -10.44 6.14 10.20
N THR A 30 -11.08 7.01 10.95
CA THR A 30 -11.07 8.46 10.75
C THR A 30 -10.44 9.21 11.95
N THR A 31 -9.99 8.46 12.96
CA THR A 31 -9.27 8.99 14.11
C THR A 31 -7.86 9.45 13.72
N ASP A 32 -7.28 10.33 14.52
CA ASP A 32 -5.84 10.57 14.45
C ASP A 32 -5.11 9.27 14.84
N THR A 33 -4.29 8.75 13.92
CA THR A 33 -3.54 7.52 14.15
C THR A 33 -2.50 7.64 15.26
N ASN A 34 -2.14 8.87 15.67
CA ASN A 34 -1.31 9.11 16.86
C ASN A 34 -2.09 8.99 18.18
N ASP A 35 -3.41 9.02 18.16
CA ASP A 35 -4.26 8.75 19.32
C ASP A 35 -4.59 7.26 19.38
N THR A 36 -3.82 6.53 20.18
CA THR A 36 -3.95 5.07 20.33
C THR A 36 -5.34 4.68 20.83
N GLU A 37 -5.84 5.35 21.90
CA GLU A 37 -7.11 4.95 22.53
C GLU A 37 -8.31 5.20 21.61
N ALA A 38 -8.37 6.36 20.96
CA ALA A 38 -9.42 6.66 19.97
C ALA A 38 -9.36 5.70 18.77
N SER A 39 -8.15 5.38 18.29
CA SER A 39 -7.94 4.47 17.18
C SER A 39 -8.35 3.04 17.50
N VAL A 40 -7.99 2.53 18.67
CA VAL A 40 -8.41 1.21 19.17
C VAL A 40 -9.91 1.15 19.35
N ALA A 41 -10.53 2.16 19.96
CA ALA A 41 -11.97 2.20 20.15
C ALA A 41 -12.73 2.21 18.81
N GLN A 42 -12.23 2.93 17.81
CA GLN A 42 -12.84 2.92 16.48
C GLN A 42 -12.63 1.58 15.76
N ALA A 43 -11.42 1.00 15.84
CA ALA A 43 -11.14 -0.30 15.25
C ALA A 43 -12.09 -1.38 15.77
N LYS A 44 -12.30 -1.45 17.08
CA LYS A 44 -13.25 -2.37 17.70
C LYS A 44 -14.67 -2.21 17.15
N ARG A 45 -15.17 -0.96 17.06
CA ARG A 45 -16.50 -0.71 16.47
C ARG A 45 -16.59 -1.18 15.02
N ILE A 46 -15.54 -1.01 14.22
CA ILE A 46 -15.48 -1.49 12.83
C ILE A 46 -15.54 -3.01 12.80
N ILE A 47 -14.74 -3.67 13.64
CA ILE A 47 -14.66 -5.13 13.70
C ILE A 47 -15.97 -5.74 14.21
N ASP A 48 -16.54 -5.19 15.29
CA ASP A 48 -17.79 -5.64 15.88
C ASP A 48 -18.98 -5.48 14.90
N ALA A 49 -18.88 -4.52 13.97
CA ALA A 49 -19.83 -4.35 12.87
C ALA A 49 -19.59 -5.28 11.67
N GLY A 50 -18.62 -6.21 11.76
CA GLY A 50 -18.30 -7.19 10.72
C GLY A 50 -17.13 -6.81 9.80
N GLY A 51 -16.35 -5.80 10.16
CA GLY A 51 -15.11 -5.47 9.46
C GLY A 51 -14.07 -6.57 9.62
N GLU A 52 -13.49 -7.02 8.50
CA GLU A 52 -12.45 -8.07 8.49
C GLU A 52 -11.04 -7.48 8.41
N LEU A 53 -10.91 -6.21 7.96
CA LEU A 53 -9.67 -5.44 7.96
C LEU A 53 -9.97 -4.00 8.38
N VAL A 54 -9.05 -3.41 9.14
CA VAL A 54 -9.14 -2.00 9.54
C VAL A 54 -7.98 -1.22 8.97
N ARG A 55 -8.27 -0.14 8.24
CA ARG A 55 -7.26 0.70 7.58
C ARG A 55 -7.11 2.02 8.30
N PHE A 56 -5.88 2.42 8.56
CA PHE A 56 -5.50 3.68 9.19
C PHE A 56 -4.70 4.56 8.25
N THR A 57 -4.96 5.86 8.28
CA THR A 57 -4.14 6.85 7.59
C THR A 57 -2.77 6.94 8.27
N THR A 58 -1.70 6.84 7.48
CA THR A 58 -0.32 6.83 7.98
C THR A 58 0.49 7.81 7.14
N GLN A 59 0.51 9.08 7.55
CA GLN A 59 1.14 10.17 6.80
C GLN A 59 2.64 10.29 7.07
N GLY A 60 3.07 9.88 8.26
CA GLY A 60 4.45 10.00 8.68
C GLY A 60 4.91 8.87 9.59
N THR A 61 6.17 8.94 10.00
CA THR A 61 6.81 7.91 10.82
C THR A 61 6.17 7.76 12.20
N ARG A 62 5.66 8.85 12.79
CA ARG A 62 4.99 8.79 14.11
C ARG A 62 3.74 7.93 14.07
N GLU A 63 2.88 8.12 13.08
CA GLU A 63 1.69 7.29 12.87
C GLU A 63 2.09 5.83 12.59
N ALA A 64 3.13 5.61 11.77
CA ALA A 64 3.63 4.28 11.48
C ALA A 64 4.15 3.56 12.73
N GLU A 65 4.91 4.24 13.58
CA GLU A 65 5.38 3.71 14.86
C GLU A 65 4.22 3.43 15.83
N ASN A 66 3.20 4.30 15.85
CA ASN A 66 2.04 4.14 16.73
C ASN A 66 1.14 2.96 16.32
N MET A 67 1.22 2.49 15.08
CA MET A 67 0.55 1.25 14.66
C MET A 67 0.94 0.06 15.53
N ARG A 68 2.18 0.02 16.06
CA ARG A 68 2.63 -0.97 17.03
C ARG A 68 1.75 -0.98 18.30
N ASN A 69 1.49 0.21 18.86
CA ASN A 69 0.71 0.34 20.08
C ASN A 69 -0.77 -0.02 19.82
N ILE A 70 -1.33 0.42 18.69
CA ILE A 70 -2.69 0.09 18.28
C ILE A 70 -2.84 -1.43 18.11
N SER A 71 -1.91 -2.07 17.39
CA SER A 71 -1.90 -3.52 17.18
C SER A 71 -1.79 -4.29 18.49
N ALA A 72 -0.84 -3.91 19.36
CA ALA A 72 -0.65 -4.56 20.65
C ALA A 72 -1.92 -4.49 21.50
N ARG A 73 -2.51 -3.30 21.63
CA ARG A 73 -3.72 -3.10 22.43
C ARG A 73 -4.93 -3.87 21.91
N LEU A 74 -5.12 -3.91 20.58
CA LEU A 74 -6.20 -4.72 19.98
C LEU A 74 -6.01 -6.21 20.28
N LYS A 75 -4.78 -6.73 20.16
CA LYS A 75 -4.46 -8.13 20.46
C LYS A 75 -4.66 -8.49 21.92
N GLU A 76 -4.28 -7.60 22.86
CA GLU A 76 -4.56 -7.75 24.28
C GLU A 76 -6.06 -7.85 24.59
N ASP A 77 -6.89 -7.11 23.84
CA ASP A 77 -8.35 -7.12 23.96
C ASP A 77 -9.03 -8.24 23.15
N GLY A 78 -8.25 -9.15 22.51
CA GLY A 78 -8.73 -10.32 21.79
C GLY A 78 -9.10 -10.09 20.33
N TYR A 79 -8.80 -8.92 19.78
CA TYR A 79 -9.03 -8.60 18.37
C TYR A 79 -7.82 -8.98 17.52
N THR A 80 -8.02 -9.81 16.49
CA THR A 80 -6.95 -10.37 15.64
C THR A 80 -7.07 -9.99 14.17
N GLN A 81 -7.99 -9.10 13.82
CA GLN A 81 -8.21 -8.66 12.45
C GLN A 81 -7.01 -7.87 11.94
N PRO A 82 -6.58 -8.11 10.69
CA PRO A 82 -5.43 -7.43 10.09
C PRO A 82 -5.59 -5.91 10.05
N LEU A 83 -4.52 -5.21 10.41
CA LEU A 83 -4.41 -3.77 10.28
C LEU A 83 -3.73 -3.40 8.96
N VAL A 84 -4.21 -2.33 8.36
CA VAL A 84 -3.71 -1.82 7.08
C VAL A 84 -3.22 -0.38 7.27
N ALA A 85 -1.93 -0.13 7.04
CA ALA A 85 -1.39 1.22 6.98
C ALA A 85 -1.58 1.81 5.58
N ASP A 86 -2.25 2.93 5.50
CA ASP A 86 -2.38 3.73 4.27
C ASP A 86 -1.27 4.78 4.25
N VAL A 87 -0.13 4.38 3.70
CA VAL A 87 1.06 5.23 3.69
C VAL A 87 0.96 6.28 2.61
N HIS A 88 1.28 7.51 3.00
CA HIS A 88 1.35 8.67 2.14
C HIS A 88 2.78 9.25 2.15
N PHE A 89 3.24 9.68 0.99
CA PHE A 89 4.38 10.58 0.74
C PHE A 89 5.80 10.06 0.97
N THR A 90 6.09 9.02 1.76
CA THR A 90 7.48 8.61 1.97
C THR A 90 7.69 7.10 2.03
N ALA A 91 8.73 6.61 1.37
CA ALA A 91 9.14 5.20 1.43
C ALA A 91 9.50 4.77 2.86
N HIS A 92 10.19 5.63 3.62
CA HIS A 92 10.58 5.31 4.99
C HIS A 92 9.39 5.06 5.93
N THR A 93 8.29 5.80 5.76
CA THR A 93 7.05 5.53 6.52
C THR A 93 6.50 4.13 6.22
N ALA A 94 6.60 3.68 4.96
CA ALA A 94 6.20 2.33 4.57
C ALA A 94 7.09 1.26 5.22
N ASP A 95 8.42 1.49 5.29
CA ASP A 95 9.37 0.59 5.94
C ASP A 95 9.03 0.38 7.42
N VAL A 96 8.69 1.45 8.12
CA VAL A 96 8.28 1.38 9.54
C VAL A 96 6.93 0.70 9.70
N ALA A 97 5.93 1.07 8.88
CA ALA A 97 4.59 0.51 8.96
C ALA A 97 4.57 -1.00 8.68
N ALA A 98 5.43 -1.48 7.76
CA ALA A 98 5.52 -2.89 7.40
C ALA A 98 5.94 -3.81 8.56
N GLN A 99 6.56 -3.26 9.59
CA GLN A 99 6.97 -4.01 10.78
C GLN A 99 5.81 -4.27 11.76
N TYR A 100 4.71 -3.52 11.65
CA TYR A 100 3.63 -3.51 12.65
C TYR A 100 2.24 -3.77 12.08
N CYS A 101 2.10 -3.79 10.74
CA CYS A 101 0.83 -3.99 10.06
C CYS A 101 0.87 -5.22 9.16
N GLU A 102 -0.25 -5.90 9.05
CA GLU A 102 -0.38 -7.06 8.17
C GLU A 102 -0.51 -6.68 6.68
N LYS A 103 -0.78 -5.40 6.39
CA LYS A 103 -0.76 -4.86 5.02
C LYS A 103 -0.36 -3.38 5.00
N VAL A 104 0.46 -3.00 4.03
CA VAL A 104 0.81 -1.59 3.77
C VAL A 104 0.34 -1.19 2.37
N ARG A 105 -0.36 -0.07 2.27
CA ARG A 105 -0.67 0.54 0.98
C ARG A 105 0.38 1.58 0.63
N ILE A 106 0.96 1.46 -0.54
CA ILE A 106 1.83 2.46 -1.15
C ILE A 106 1.18 3.03 -2.42
N ASN A 107 1.54 4.26 -2.77
CA ASN A 107 1.09 4.91 -3.99
C ASN A 107 2.29 5.14 -4.92
N PRO A 108 2.37 4.45 -6.08
CA PRO A 108 3.47 4.60 -7.01
C PRO A 108 3.80 6.06 -7.39
N GLY A 109 2.78 6.89 -7.51
CA GLY A 109 2.94 8.27 -7.96
C GLY A 109 3.64 9.20 -6.96
N ASN A 110 3.77 8.82 -5.69
CA ASN A 110 4.42 9.62 -4.66
C ASN A 110 5.26 8.80 -3.67
N TYR A 111 5.62 7.57 -4.02
CA TYR A 111 6.41 6.70 -3.16
C TYR A 111 7.89 7.12 -3.14
N VAL A 112 8.45 7.45 -4.28
CA VAL A 112 9.84 7.90 -4.47
C VAL A 112 9.87 9.24 -5.19
N ASP A 113 9.06 9.38 -6.22
CA ASP A 113 8.94 10.60 -6.99
C ASP A 113 8.38 11.71 -6.08
N PRO A 114 8.90 12.95 -6.17
CA PRO A 114 8.18 14.08 -5.61
C PRO A 114 6.81 14.11 -6.28
N GLY A 115 5.75 14.32 -5.50
CA GLY A 115 4.41 14.43 -6.04
C GLY A 115 4.38 15.37 -7.24
N ARG A 116 3.31 15.31 -8.04
CA ARG A 116 3.13 16.09 -9.27
C ARG A 116 3.54 17.56 -9.07
N THR A 117 4.67 17.94 -9.63
CA THR A 117 5.21 19.32 -9.49
C THR A 117 5.04 20.15 -10.75
N PHE A 118 4.78 19.51 -11.90
CA PHE A 118 4.73 20.11 -13.24
C PHE A 118 5.99 20.90 -13.63
N LYS A 119 7.13 20.62 -12.95
CA LYS A 119 8.39 21.33 -13.19
C LYS A 119 9.25 20.69 -14.27
N HIS A 120 9.14 19.39 -14.43
CA HIS A 120 9.86 18.65 -15.45
C HIS A 120 8.86 17.91 -16.33
N LEU A 121 8.69 18.39 -17.55
CA LEU A 121 7.65 17.94 -18.46
C LEU A 121 8.14 16.98 -19.55
N GLU A 122 9.46 16.84 -19.68
CA GLU A 122 10.08 15.96 -20.66
C GLU A 122 11.19 15.14 -19.99
N TYR A 123 11.17 13.84 -20.20
CA TYR A 123 12.19 12.90 -19.71
C TYR A 123 12.81 12.18 -20.90
N THR A 124 14.14 12.22 -21.01
CA THR A 124 14.85 11.33 -21.95
C THR A 124 14.75 9.88 -21.47
N ASP A 125 15.12 8.93 -22.34
CA ASP A 125 15.10 7.51 -21.97
C ASP A 125 16.08 7.21 -20.83
N GLU A 126 17.22 7.88 -20.82
CA GLU A 126 18.24 7.76 -19.77
C GLU A 126 17.74 8.32 -18.43
N GLU A 127 17.13 9.49 -18.46
CA GLU A 127 16.52 10.09 -17.25
C GLU A 127 15.41 9.22 -16.68
N TYR A 128 14.54 8.70 -17.56
CA TYR A 128 13.47 7.79 -17.17
C TYR A 128 14.01 6.52 -16.53
N ALA A 129 15.03 5.91 -17.12
CA ALA A 129 15.70 4.72 -16.58
C ALA A 129 16.38 5.01 -15.22
N ALA A 130 16.99 6.20 -15.07
CA ALA A 130 17.59 6.61 -13.80
C ALA A 130 16.54 6.74 -12.67
N GLU A 131 15.35 7.27 -12.98
CA GLU A 131 14.26 7.35 -12.01
C GLU A 131 13.73 5.96 -11.60
N LEU A 132 13.60 5.04 -12.55
CA LEU A 132 13.28 3.64 -12.24
C LEU A 132 14.32 3.01 -11.30
N GLY A 133 15.61 3.30 -11.50
CA GLY A 133 16.68 2.85 -10.60
C GLY A 133 16.54 3.42 -9.18
N LYS A 134 16.02 4.62 -9.01
CA LYS A 134 15.73 5.20 -7.69
C LYS A 134 14.56 4.47 -7.01
N ILE A 135 13.52 4.13 -7.79
CA ILE A 135 12.39 3.34 -7.29
C ILE A 135 12.89 1.98 -6.78
N GLU A 136 13.70 1.28 -7.56
CA GLU A 136 14.26 -0.02 -7.16
C GLU A 136 15.06 0.08 -5.85
N LYS A 137 15.94 1.06 -5.72
CA LYS A 137 16.75 1.29 -4.53
C LYS A 137 15.93 1.49 -3.25
N LYS A 138 14.70 1.97 -3.36
CA LYS A 138 13.80 2.18 -2.23
C LYS A 138 12.84 1.01 -2.03
N LEU A 139 12.39 0.40 -3.12
CA LEU A 139 11.36 -0.64 -3.07
C LEU A 139 11.94 -2.00 -2.64
N ILE A 140 13.17 -2.35 -3.06
CA ILE A 140 13.78 -3.63 -2.69
C ILE A 140 13.98 -3.77 -1.17
N PRO A 141 14.54 -2.80 -0.43
CA PRO A 141 14.60 -2.86 1.03
C PRO A 141 13.23 -3.01 1.68
N PHE A 142 12.23 -2.27 1.22
CA PHE A 142 10.85 -2.38 1.69
C PHE A 142 10.27 -3.78 1.47
N ILE A 143 10.48 -4.38 0.28
CA ILE A 143 10.04 -5.75 0.00
C ILE A 143 10.69 -6.75 0.96
N ASN A 144 11.96 -6.58 1.30
CA ASN A 144 12.66 -7.45 2.24
C ASN A 144 12.07 -7.35 3.65
N ILE A 145 11.72 -6.14 4.11
CA ILE A 145 11.00 -5.94 5.38
C ILE A 145 9.63 -6.64 5.32
N CYS A 146 8.90 -6.48 4.22
CA CYS A 146 7.60 -7.15 4.04
C CYS A 146 7.72 -8.68 4.08
N LYS A 147 8.78 -9.25 3.49
CA LYS A 147 9.05 -10.69 3.56
C LYS A 147 9.33 -11.15 5.00
N GLU A 148 10.16 -10.39 5.72
CA GLU A 148 10.54 -10.70 7.11
C GLU A 148 9.35 -10.66 8.06
N HIS A 149 8.47 -9.67 7.89
CA HIS A 149 7.30 -9.45 8.75
C HIS A 149 6.00 -10.07 8.21
N HIS A 150 6.03 -10.78 7.09
CA HIS A 150 4.84 -11.35 6.43
C HIS A 150 3.77 -10.30 6.12
N THR A 151 4.18 -9.12 5.70
CA THR A 151 3.32 -7.98 5.42
C THR A 151 2.96 -7.93 3.95
N ALA A 152 1.69 -7.99 3.63
CA ALA A 152 1.20 -7.82 2.27
C ALA A 152 1.32 -6.35 1.80
N VAL A 153 1.39 -6.15 0.50
CA VAL A 153 1.46 -4.82 -0.09
C VAL A 153 0.27 -4.54 -0.97
N ARG A 154 -0.35 -3.37 -0.81
CA ARG A 154 -1.31 -2.83 -1.77
C ARG A 154 -0.67 -1.74 -2.61
N ILE A 155 -0.57 -1.97 -3.91
CA ILE A 155 -0.20 -0.95 -4.88
C ILE A 155 -1.47 -0.17 -5.22
N GLY A 156 -1.60 1.03 -4.64
CA GLY A 156 -2.79 1.87 -4.77
C GLY A 156 -2.53 3.02 -5.73
N VAL A 157 -2.71 2.78 -7.03
CA VAL A 157 -2.57 3.81 -8.06
C VAL A 157 -3.78 4.73 -8.03
N ASN A 158 -3.52 6.03 -8.09
CA ASN A 158 -4.53 7.06 -8.16
C ASN A 158 -4.20 7.97 -9.35
N HIS A 159 -5.14 8.13 -10.27
CA HIS A 159 -5.05 9.03 -11.41
C HIS A 159 -4.58 10.45 -11.02
N GLY A 160 -5.14 11.03 -9.96
CA GLY A 160 -4.78 12.37 -9.50
C GLY A 160 -3.36 12.53 -8.95
N SER A 161 -2.60 11.44 -8.77
CA SER A 161 -1.25 11.45 -8.20
C SER A 161 -0.21 10.73 -9.05
N LEU A 162 -0.43 10.59 -10.35
CA LEU A 162 0.59 10.07 -11.25
C LEU A 162 1.83 10.98 -11.21
N SER A 163 3.04 10.38 -11.23
CA SER A 163 4.29 11.15 -11.23
C SER A 163 4.49 11.94 -12.53
N ASP A 164 5.28 13.03 -12.47
CA ASP A 164 5.62 13.82 -13.65
C ASP A 164 6.27 12.96 -14.74
N ARG A 165 7.05 11.96 -14.36
CA ARG A 165 7.69 11.00 -15.26
C ARG A 165 6.67 10.18 -16.06
N ILE A 166 5.65 9.64 -15.40
CA ILE A 166 4.55 8.91 -16.08
C ILE A 166 3.75 9.87 -16.97
N MET A 167 3.45 11.07 -16.46
CA MET A 167 2.71 12.08 -17.22
C MET A 167 3.45 12.54 -18.46
N SER A 168 4.77 12.68 -18.39
CA SER A 168 5.61 13.05 -19.53
C SER A 168 5.56 12.01 -20.66
N ARG A 169 5.60 10.73 -20.32
CA ARG A 169 5.71 9.66 -21.32
C ARG A 169 4.37 9.12 -21.82
N TYR A 170 3.40 9.01 -20.93
CA TYR A 170 2.10 8.36 -21.22
C TYR A 170 0.93 9.36 -21.16
N GLY A 171 1.16 10.56 -20.63
CA GLY A 171 0.09 11.54 -20.43
C GLY A 171 -0.91 11.11 -19.34
N ASP A 172 -2.01 11.84 -19.29
CA ASP A 172 -3.14 11.55 -18.40
C ASP A 172 -4.10 10.55 -19.07
N THR A 173 -3.65 9.31 -19.19
CA THR A 173 -4.30 8.25 -19.95
C THR A 173 -4.46 6.98 -19.12
N PRO A 174 -5.37 6.06 -19.50
CA PRO A 174 -5.45 4.74 -18.89
C PRO A 174 -4.11 3.97 -18.96
N GLU A 175 -3.34 4.14 -20.04
CA GLU A 175 -2.03 3.52 -20.22
C GLU A 175 -1.03 4.02 -19.18
N GLY A 176 -1.03 5.32 -18.87
CA GLY A 176 -0.20 5.92 -17.83
C GLY A 176 -0.54 5.37 -16.43
N ILE A 177 -1.83 5.21 -16.13
CA ILE A 177 -2.27 4.59 -14.87
C ILE A 177 -1.76 3.14 -14.76
N VAL A 178 -1.91 2.37 -15.85
CA VAL A 178 -1.47 0.97 -15.91
C VAL A 178 0.04 0.89 -15.75
N GLU A 179 0.81 1.67 -16.50
CA GLU A 179 2.28 1.61 -16.44
C GLU A 179 2.81 2.01 -15.07
N SER A 180 2.21 3.02 -14.42
CA SER A 180 2.54 3.39 -13.03
C SER A 180 2.43 2.21 -12.06
N CYS A 181 1.46 1.31 -12.27
CA CYS A 181 1.34 0.07 -11.50
C CYS A 181 2.36 -1.00 -11.93
N ILE A 182 2.52 -1.18 -13.24
CA ILE A 182 3.33 -2.25 -13.83
C ILE A 182 4.82 -2.09 -13.49
N GLU A 183 5.33 -0.88 -13.43
CA GLU A 183 6.73 -0.62 -13.04
C GLU A 183 7.03 -1.21 -11.65
N PHE A 184 6.15 -0.99 -10.70
CA PHE A 184 6.28 -1.57 -9.36
C PHE A 184 6.11 -3.09 -9.38
N LEU A 185 5.10 -3.60 -10.09
CA LEU A 185 4.85 -5.04 -10.17
C LEU A 185 6.03 -5.81 -10.79
N ARG A 186 6.75 -5.24 -11.77
CA ARG A 186 7.95 -5.86 -12.35
C ARG A 186 9.02 -6.08 -11.27
N ILE A 187 9.19 -5.13 -10.35
CA ILE A 187 10.14 -5.24 -9.24
C ILE A 187 9.66 -6.30 -8.24
N PHE A 188 8.41 -6.24 -7.78
CA PHE A 188 7.82 -7.24 -6.88
C PHE A 188 7.98 -8.66 -7.42
N ARG A 189 7.69 -8.87 -8.71
CA ARG A 189 7.82 -10.17 -9.35
C ARG A 189 9.28 -10.64 -9.44
N ARG A 190 10.21 -9.75 -9.78
CA ARG A 190 11.64 -10.06 -9.81
C ARG A 190 12.15 -10.47 -8.43
N GLU A 191 11.68 -9.80 -7.39
CA GLU A 191 11.98 -10.11 -6.00
C GLU A 191 11.18 -11.30 -5.45
N GLN A 192 10.38 -11.99 -6.25
CA GLN A 192 9.58 -13.16 -5.84
C GLN A 192 8.66 -12.85 -4.64
N PHE A 193 7.96 -11.74 -4.70
CA PHE A 193 6.99 -11.32 -3.69
C PHE A 193 5.58 -11.26 -4.30
N ASP A 194 4.71 -12.18 -3.88
CA ASP A 194 3.40 -12.40 -4.49
C ASP A 194 2.22 -11.90 -3.64
N ASP A 195 2.44 -11.56 -2.35
CA ASP A 195 1.41 -11.01 -1.48
C ASP A 195 1.11 -9.53 -1.82
N VAL A 196 0.61 -9.34 -3.04
CA VAL A 196 0.33 -8.03 -3.62
C VAL A 196 -1.14 -7.90 -4.01
N VAL A 197 -1.76 -6.81 -3.57
CA VAL A 197 -3.10 -6.36 -3.99
C VAL A 197 -2.96 -5.14 -4.89
N ILE A 198 -3.64 -5.13 -6.03
CA ILE A 198 -3.69 -3.99 -6.95
C ILE A 198 -4.99 -3.23 -6.73
N SER A 199 -4.91 -1.91 -6.71
CA SER A 199 -6.06 -1.02 -6.66
C SER A 199 -5.83 0.17 -7.59
N ILE A 200 -6.73 0.35 -8.52
CA ILE A 200 -6.73 1.45 -9.49
C ILE A 200 -7.91 2.34 -9.19
N LYS A 201 -7.64 3.64 -9.03
CA LYS A 201 -8.65 4.69 -8.91
C LYS A 201 -8.46 5.69 -10.04
N ALA A 202 -9.45 5.77 -10.93
CA ALA A 202 -9.57 6.72 -12.02
C ALA A 202 -10.63 7.77 -11.70
#